data_1e92729a3d37ac33a33a2d2dff64a6f4
#
_entry.id   1e92729a3d37ac33a33a2d2dff64a6f4
#
_cell.length_a   1.000
_cell.length_b   1.000
_cell.length_c   1.000
_cell.angle_alpha   90.00
_cell.angle_beta   90.00
_cell.angle_gamma   90.00
#
_symmetry.space_group_name_H-M   'P 1'
#
loop_
_entity.id
_entity.type
_entity.pdbx_description
1 polymer ?
#
loop_
_entity_poly.entity_id
_entity_poly.type
_entity_poly.pdbx_seq_one_letter_code
_entity_poly.pdbx_strand_id
1 'polypeptide(L)'
;MRGILKKLALLAVPVAAYFCVFAAFEPNNYFGLKVSTSSEAPVARLKAYAADPGARIIVGDSRLAHFDMEQVEQVSGRPWQNLAFGGASLREGVDVVNWALEQNPNLEEVVFGLSFYTVTETYDADRMSTLEATLTNPLAYMFNLEYNVNMLTALSERLRGIPGGSAEETGDWVYPKDYTGPDGTVYPLHTRLATYPEALLPRCRGWTLNAEQLARFCQMAETCREKGVKLTVVLPPMADIVLTDACMPFGIDEAMATEFLPQLAEWAEEYGFAVLDYEWADRPDFDDDKQFFDGFHLDTRYGLPLWVDQLFSDIG
;
A
#
# COMPACT_ATOMS: atom_id res chain seq x y z
N MET A 1 -12.16 50.09 -15.67
CA MET A 1 -12.04 49.07 -14.63
C MET A 1 -13.23 48.08 -14.61
N ARG A 2 -14.49 48.50 -14.47
CA ARG A 2 -15.68 47.61 -14.40
C ARG A 2 -15.79 46.65 -15.61
N GLY A 3 -15.41 47.09 -16.87
CA GLY A 3 -15.47 46.23 -18.05
C GLY A 3 -14.39 45.14 -18.07
N ILE A 4 -13.22 45.42 -17.53
CA ILE A 4 -12.13 44.44 -17.42
C ILE A 4 -12.48 43.37 -16.37
N LEU A 5 -13.01 43.79 -15.23
CA LEU A 5 -13.45 42.85 -14.17
C LEU A 5 -14.54 41.91 -14.65
N LYS A 6 -15.51 42.40 -15.46
CA LYS A 6 -16.53 41.55 -16.04
C LYS A 6 -15.94 40.49 -17.01
N LYS A 7 -14.97 40.89 -17.85
CA LYS A 7 -14.31 39.95 -18.76
C LYS A 7 -13.47 38.91 -18.01
N LEU A 8 -12.77 39.32 -16.96
CA LEU A 8 -12.01 38.39 -16.11
C LEU A 8 -12.93 37.41 -15.37
N ALA A 9 -14.05 37.90 -14.83
CA ALA A 9 -15.05 37.05 -14.21
C ALA A 9 -15.64 36.04 -15.20
N LEU A 10 -15.92 36.44 -16.45
CA LEU A 10 -16.42 35.55 -17.47
C LEU A 10 -15.41 34.48 -17.87
N LEU A 11 -14.11 34.82 -17.92
CA LEU A 11 -13.02 33.86 -18.17
C LEU A 11 -12.81 32.90 -17.00
N ALA A 12 -13.12 33.31 -15.78
CA ALA A 12 -13.00 32.46 -14.60
C ALA A 12 -14.11 31.40 -14.49
N VAL A 13 -15.27 31.60 -15.14
CA VAL A 13 -16.43 30.67 -15.07
C VAL A 13 -16.07 29.27 -15.53
N PRO A 14 -15.45 29.02 -16.71
CA PRO A 14 -15.10 27.66 -17.12
C PRO A 14 -14.07 27.00 -16.18
N VAL A 15 -13.14 27.78 -15.64
CA VAL A 15 -12.15 27.28 -14.67
C VAL A 15 -12.85 26.90 -13.36
N ALA A 16 -13.75 27.73 -12.85
CA ALA A 16 -14.50 27.41 -11.65
C ALA A 16 -15.41 26.18 -11.86
N ALA A 17 -16.07 26.10 -13.02
CA ALA A 17 -16.90 24.94 -13.38
C ALA A 17 -16.06 23.64 -13.43
N TYR A 18 -14.86 23.70 -14.03
CA TYR A 18 -13.94 22.57 -14.05
C TYR A 18 -13.57 22.12 -12.63
N PHE A 19 -13.21 23.03 -11.75
CA PHE A 19 -12.86 22.68 -10.38
C PHE A 19 -14.05 22.15 -9.55
N CYS A 20 -15.26 22.62 -9.83
CA CYS A 20 -16.46 22.02 -9.23
C CYS A 20 -16.65 20.57 -9.68
N VAL A 21 -16.44 20.30 -10.97
CA VAL A 21 -16.51 18.94 -11.52
C VAL A 21 -15.38 18.09 -10.92
N PHE A 22 -14.15 18.62 -10.88
CA PHE A 22 -13.02 17.93 -10.28
C PHE A 22 -13.33 17.53 -8.84
N ALA A 23 -13.74 18.47 -7.99
CA ALA A 23 -14.03 18.20 -6.58
C ALA A 23 -15.21 17.22 -6.38
N ALA A 24 -16.16 17.19 -7.31
CA ALA A 24 -17.31 16.27 -7.25
C ALA A 24 -16.96 14.83 -7.66
N PHE A 25 -16.00 14.64 -8.57
CA PHE A 25 -15.68 13.35 -9.18
C PHE A 25 -14.27 12.82 -8.86
N GLU A 26 -13.43 13.59 -8.14
CA GLU A 26 -12.11 13.09 -7.73
C GLU A 26 -12.27 11.85 -6.83
N PRO A 27 -11.50 10.77 -7.07
CA PRO A 27 -11.74 9.49 -6.41
C PRO A 27 -11.27 9.44 -4.93
N ASN A 28 -10.30 10.27 -4.55
CA ASN A 28 -9.60 10.16 -3.29
C ASN A 28 -10.30 10.84 -2.09
N ASN A 29 -11.49 11.39 -2.29
CA ASN A 29 -12.21 12.18 -1.28
C ASN A 29 -11.35 13.28 -0.62
N TYR A 30 -10.42 13.83 -1.39
CA TYR A 30 -9.43 14.81 -0.92
C TYR A 30 -10.08 16.04 -0.25
N PHE A 31 -11.22 16.50 -0.77
CA PHE A 31 -11.95 17.63 -0.25
C PHE A 31 -12.97 17.26 0.85
N GLY A 32 -13.12 15.98 1.19
CA GLY A 32 -14.07 15.52 2.20
C GLY A 32 -15.54 15.74 1.83
N LEU A 33 -15.87 15.83 0.53
CA LEU A 33 -17.23 16.10 0.04
C LEU A 33 -18.08 14.84 -0.12
N LYS A 34 -17.46 13.68 -0.08
CA LYS A 34 -18.14 12.38 -0.22
C LYS A 34 -18.42 11.80 1.16
N VAL A 35 -19.62 11.19 1.29
CA VAL A 35 -20.00 10.48 2.51
C VAL A 35 -19.32 9.11 2.45
N SER A 36 -18.37 8.88 3.36
CA SER A 36 -17.66 7.61 3.53
C SER A 36 -16.77 7.22 2.36
N THR A 37 -15.48 7.26 2.56
CA THR A 37 -14.61 6.37 1.82
C THR A 37 -13.42 6.03 2.66
N SER A 38 -13.28 4.78 3.01
CA SER A 38 -11.98 4.18 3.24
C SER A 38 -11.26 4.11 1.88
N SER A 39 -10.86 5.24 1.33
CA SER A 39 -10.04 5.21 0.13
C SER A 39 -8.67 4.69 0.48
N GLU A 40 -8.23 3.63 -0.19
CA GLU A 40 -6.88 3.05 -0.02
C GLU A 40 -5.82 3.85 -0.79
N ALA A 41 -6.23 4.90 -1.48
CA ALA A 41 -5.30 5.79 -2.16
C ALA A 41 -4.34 6.44 -1.14
N PRO A 42 -3.02 6.45 -1.41
CA PRO A 42 -2.04 6.96 -0.47
C PRO A 42 -2.33 8.40 -0.03
N VAL A 43 -2.78 9.26 -0.94
CA VAL A 43 -3.12 10.65 -0.60
C VAL A 43 -4.27 10.74 0.40
N ALA A 44 -5.27 9.87 0.32
CA ALA A 44 -6.40 9.86 1.23
C ALA A 44 -5.98 9.40 2.64
N ARG A 45 -5.20 8.32 2.72
CA ARG A 45 -4.67 7.76 3.98
C ARG A 45 -3.75 8.74 4.69
N LEU A 46 -2.76 9.28 3.98
CA LEU A 46 -1.84 10.26 4.56
C LEU A 46 -2.56 11.54 4.99
N LYS A 47 -3.54 12.00 4.22
CA LYS A 47 -4.34 13.17 4.60
C LYS A 47 -5.20 12.91 5.84
N ALA A 48 -5.81 11.74 5.96
CA ALA A 48 -6.55 11.35 7.15
C ALA A 48 -5.64 11.29 8.38
N TYR A 49 -4.46 10.69 8.24
CA TYR A 49 -3.45 10.66 9.29
C TYR A 49 -2.99 12.06 9.71
N ALA A 50 -2.68 12.94 8.76
CA ALA A 50 -2.26 14.30 9.06
C ALA A 50 -3.33 15.12 9.81
N ALA A 51 -4.61 14.82 9.60
CA ALA A 51 -5.72 15.48 10.27
C ALA A 51 -5.92 14.98 11.72
N ASP A 52 -5.67 13.71 11.99
CA ASP A 52 -5.82 13.05 13.29
C ASP A 52 -4.77 11.94 13.45
N PRO A 53 -3.52 12.28 13.79
CA PRO A 53 -2.43 11.32 13.84
C PRO A 53 -2.56 10.33 15.01
N GLY A 54 -2.73 9.04 14.71
CA GLY A 54 -2.74 7.98 15.70
C GLY A 54 -1.35 7.59 16.20
N ALA A 55 -1.30 6.95 17.35
CA ALA A 55 -0.06 6.50 17.97
C ALA A 55 0.54 5.24 17.33
N ARG A 56 -0.20 4.52 16.50
CA ARG A 56 0.21 3.24 15.89
C ARG A 56 -0.14 3.21 14.43
N ILE A 57 0.82 2.84 13.60
CA ILE A 57 0.64 2.81 12.14
C ILE A 57 1.09 1.49 11.52
N ILE A 58 0.44 1.14 10.42
CA ILE A 58 0.82 0.04 9.54
C ILE A 58 1.30 0.66 8.23
N VAL A 59 2.49 0.30 7.79
CA VAL A 59 3.12 0.78 6.55
C VAL A 59 3.56 -0.41 5.71
N GLY A 60 3.35 -0.34 4.41
CA GLY A 60 3.74 -1.41 3.49
C GLY A 60 2.98 -1.34 2.17
N ASP A 61 2.97 -2.44 1.46
CA ASP A 61 2.34 -2.58 0.15
C ASP A 61 0.86 -3.03 0.23
N SER A 62 0.32 -3.42 -0.92
CA SER A 62 -1.08 -3.88 -1.04
C SER A 62 -1.45 -5.06 -0.15
N ARG A 63 -0.50 -5.88 0.28
CA ARG A 63 -0.79 -7.04 1.16
C ARG A 63 -1.20 -6.61 2.56
N LEU A 64 -0.73 -5.45 3.03
CA LEU A 64 -1.15 -4.86 4.30
C LEU A 64 -2.26 -3.82 4.11
N ALA A 65 -2.42 -3.28 2.90
CA ALA A 65 -3.36 -2.21 2.61
C ALA A 65 -4.83 -2.59 2.85
N HIS A 66 -5.15 -3.89 2.72
CA HIS A 66 -6.52 -4.40 2.81
C HIS A 66 -6.93 -4.93 4.19
N PHE A 67 -6.16 -4.65 5.23
CA PHE A 67 -6.53 -5.06 6.59
C PHE A 67 -7.86 -4.43 7.00
N ASP A 68 -8.75 -5.25 7.54
CA ASP A 68 -9.93 -4.77 8.26
C ASP A 68 -9.48 -4.16 9.60
N MET A 69 -9.54 -2.84 9.68
CA MET A 69 -9.04 -2.10 10.84
C MET A 69 -9.89 -2.32 12.10
N GLU A 70 -11.16 -2.73 11.95
CA GLU A 70 -11.99 -3.13 13.08
C GLU A 70 -11.49 -4.46 13.66
N GLN A 71 -11.17 -5.44 12.81
CA GLN A 71 -10.55 -6.70 13.23
C GLN A 71 -9.20 -6.45 13.89
N VAL A 72 -8.34 -5.62 13.28
CA VAL A 72 -7.03 -5.25 13.85
C VAL A 72 -7.18 -4.69 15.26
N GLU A 73 -8.12 -3.77 15.48
CA GLU A 73 -8.38 -3.20 16.79
C GLU A 73 -8.92 -4.24 17.78
N GLN A 74 -9.81 -5.12 17.34
CA GLN A 74 -10.37 -6.21 18.18
C GLN A 74 -9.29 -7.19 18.65
N VAL A 75 -8.38 -7.61 17.76
CA VAL A 75 -7.32 -8.57 18.09
C VAL A 75 -6.21 -7.93 18.92
N SER A 76 -5.73 -6.76 18.51
CA SER A 76 -4.63 -6.08 19.20
C SER A 76 -5.07 -5.37 20.49
N GLY A 77 -6.38 -5.13 20.67
CA GLY A 77 -6.93 -4.34 21.77
C GLY A 77 -6.57 -2.85 21.73
N ARG A 78 -6.07 -2.36 20.59
CA ARG A 78 -5.54 -0.99 20.42
C ARG A 78 -5.89 -0.43 19.04
N PRO A 79 -6.17 0.88 18.91
CA PRO A 79 -6.41 1.50 17.61
C PRO A 79 -5.11 1.61 16.78
N TRP A 80 -5.24 1.34 15.49
CA TRP A 80 -4.19 1.45 14.48
C TRP A 80 -4.68 2.27 13.30
N GLN A 81 -3.76 2.94 12.61
CA GLN A 81 -4.04 3.59 11.32
C GLN A 81 -3.22 2.92 10.21
N ASN A 82 -3.91 2.54 9.14
CA ASN A 82 -3.30 1.86 8.01
C ASN A 82 -2.85 2.88 6.96
N LEU A 83 -1.54 3.05 6.81
CA LEU A 83 -0.90 3.89 5.81
C LEU A 83 -0.31 3.09 4.64
N ALA A 84 -0.47 1.76 4.64
CA ALA A 84 -0.03 0.91 3.54
C ALA A 84 -0.86 1.17 2.27
N PHE A 85 -0.27 1.02 1.10
CA PHE A 85 -0.95 1.25 -0.17
C PHE A 85 -0.41 0.39 -1.31
N GLY A 86 -1.20 0.22 -2.34
CA GLY A 86 -0.90 -0.64 -3.47
C GLY A 86 0.43 -0.33 -4.14
N GLY A 87 1.28 -1.36 -4.29
CA GLY A 87 2.57 -1.26 -4.94
C GLY A 87 3.55 -0.28 -4.27
N ALA A 88 3.52 -0.14 -2.95
CA ALA A 88 4.53 0.64 -2.24
C ALA A 88 5.91 -0.02 -2.37
N SER A 89 6.92 0.77 -2.72
CA SER A 89 8.33 0.36 -2.70
C SER A 89 8.92 0.49 -1.30
N LEU A 90 10.11 -0.08 -1.09
CA LEU A 90 10.84 0.12 0.16
C LEU A 90 11.11 1.60 0.42
N ARG A 91 11.50 2.36 -0.61
CA ARG A 91 11.68 3.81 -0.56
C ARG A 91 10.42 4.50 0.00
N GLU A 92 9.29 4.23 -0.60
CA GLU A 92 8.02 4.87 -0.22
C GLU A 92 7.59 4.50 1.20
N GLY A 93 7.78 3.23 1.60
CA GLY A 93 7.52 2.81 2.97
C GLY A 93 8.38 3.56 4.00
N VAL A 94 9.69 3.67 3.73
CA VAL A 94 10.63 4.44 4.58
C VAL A 94 10.22 5.92 4.65
N ASP A 95 9.84 6.52 3.52
CA ASP A 95 9.41 7.91 3.48
C ASP A 95 8.12 8.15 4.26
N VAL A 96 7.16 7.22 4.18
CA VAL A 96 5.91 7.28 4.98
C VAL A 96 6.20 7.25 6.47
N VAL A 97 7.10 6.35 6.94
CA VAL A 97 7.46 6.29 8.36
C VAL A 97 8.15 7.58 8.80
N ASN A 98 9.13 8.07 8.04
CA ASN A 98 9.83 9.31 8.36
C ASN A 98 8.87 10.50 8.41
N TRP A 99 7.98 10.60 7.43
CA TRP A 99 6.92 11.62 7.41
C TRP A 99 5.99 11.49 8.61
N ALA A 100 5.55 10.28 8.99
CA ALA A 100 4.69 10.07 10.15
C ALA A 100 5.37 10.44 11.46
N LEU A 101 6.68 10.17 11.61
CA LEU A 101 7.50 10.59 12.75
C LEU A 101 7.62 12.12 12.88
N GLU A 102 7.51 12.85 11.76
CA GLU A 102 7.48 14.31 11.76
C GLU A 102 6.08 14.85 12.09
N GLN A 103 5.01 14.19 11.60
CA GLN A 103 3.64 14.60 11.86
C GLN A 103 3.20 14.32 13.30
N ASN A 104 3.69 13.23 13.90
CA ASN A 104 3.28 12.79 15.23
C ASN A 104 4.47 12.51 16.15
N PRO A 105 4.84 13.47 17.03
CA PRO A 105 5.88 13.22 18.04
C PRO A 105 5.52 12.14 19.07
N ASN A 106 4.25 11.74 19.14
CA ASN A 106 3.75 10.70 20.05
C ASN A 106 3.49 9.37 19.35
N LEU A 107 4.09 9.14 18.18
CA LEU A 107 4.06 7.83 17.51
C LEU A 107 4.74 6.81 18.44
N GLU A 108 4.05 5.72 18.72
CA GLU A 108 4.51 4.68 19.66
C GLU A 108 4.96 3.41 18.93
N GLU A 109 4.28 3.05 17.82
CA GLU A 109 4.48 1.74 17.21
C GLU A 109 4.26 1.78 15.70
N VAL A 110 5.14 1.06 14.98
CA VAL A 110 5.11 0.90 13.51
C VAL A 110 5.17 -0.58 13.16
N VAL A 111 4.21 -1.05 12.38
CA VAL A 111 4.29 -2.31 11.64
C VAL A 111 4.73 -1.99 10.21
N PHE A 112 5.86 -2.55 9.79
CA PHE A 112 6.50 -2.24 8.51
C PHE A 112 6.59 -3.48 7.62
N GLY A 113 5.87 -3.48 6.50
CA GLY A 113 5.90 -4.57 5.52
C GLY A 113 7.13 -4.53 4.63
N LEU A 114 7.89 -5.62 4.61
CA LEU A 114 9.01 -5.88 3.72
C LEU A 114 8.75 -7.13 2.88
N SER A 115 9.39 -7.26 1.73
CA SER A 115 9.29 -8.43 0.88
C SER A 115 10.45 -8.54 -0.09
N PHE A 116 10.70 -9.75 -0.60
CA PHE A 116 11.73 -9.97 -1.61
C PHE A 116 11.63 -9.02 -2.80
N TYR A 117 10.42 -8.65 -3.23
CA TYR A 117 10.25 -7.77 -4.39
C TYR A 117 10.34 -6.28 -4.06
N THR A 118 10.29 -5.88 -2.80
CA THR A 118 10.45 -4.48 -2.39
C THR A 118 11.89 -4.12 -2.05
N VAL A 119 12.71 -5.12 -1.71
CA VAL A 119 14.13 -4.90 -1.36
C VAL A 119 15.09 -4.93 -2.56
N THR A 120 14.55 -5.04 -3.78
CA THR A 120 15.33 -5.16 -5.01
C THR A 120 15.51 -3.84 -5.76
N GLU A 121 16.63 -3.70 -6.49
CA GLU A 121 16.88 -2.58 -7.40
C GLU A 121 15.87 -2.51 -8.57
N THR A 122 15.25 -3.64 -8.91
CA THR A 122 14.28 -3.70 -10.01
C THR A 122 12.94 -3.05 -9.65
N TYR A 123 12.75 -2.67 -8.37
CA TYR A 123 11.53 -2.02 -7.91
C TYR A 123 11.80 -0.87 -6.93
N ASP A 124 11.86 0.35 -7.45
CA ASP A 124 12.14 1.56 -6.68
C ASP A 124 11.21 2.71 -7.11
N ALA A 125 9.91 2.56 -6.84
CA ALA A 125 8.92 3.62 -7.08
C ALA A 125 9.10 4.78 -6.09
N ASP A 126 8.86 6.01 -6.56
CA ASP A 126 8.89 7.23 -5.74
C ASP A 126 7.68 8.10 -6.07
N ARG A 127 6.63 7.98 -5.26
CA ARG A 127 5.43 8.83 -5.32
C ARG A 127 5.38 9.83 -4.16
N MET A 128 6.22 9.64 -3.11
CA MET A 128 6.11 10.42 -1.88
C MET A 128 6.38 11.92 -2.10
N SER A 129 7.33 12.29 -2.96
CA SER A 129 7.59 13.69 -3.29
C SER A 129 6.35 14.40 -3.86
N THR A 130 5.58 13.71 -4.69
CA THR A 130 4.31 14.22 -5.24
C THR A 130 3.21 14.24 -4.18
N LEU A 131 3.13 13.20 -3.34
CA LEU A 131 2.13 13.08 -2.27
C LEU A 131 2.28 14.21 -1.25
N GLU A 132 3.48 14.47 -0.74
CA GLU A 132 3.76 15.54 0.21
C GLU A 132 3.37 16.92 -0.34
N ALA A 133 3.71 17.19 -1.61
CA ALA A 133 3.32 18.43 -2.27
C ALA A 133 1.80 18.59 -2.34
N THR A 134 1.08 17.50 -2.58
CA THR A 134 -0.39 17.52 -2.67
C THR A 134 -1.06 17.60 -1.30
N LEU A 135 -0.49 17.00 -0.25
CA LEU A 135 -1.01 17.08 1.11
C LEU A 135 -1.03 18.52 1.64
N THR A 136 -0.01 19.29 1.32
CA THR A 136 0.16 20.67 1.82
C THR A 136 -0.47 21.72 0.92
N ASN A 137 -0.69 21.42 -0.37
CA ASN A 137 -1.17 22.37 -1.35
C ASN A 137 -2.33 21.81 -2.20
N PRO A 138 -3.60 22.19 -1.93
CA PRO A 138 -4.74 21.76 -2.73
C PRO A 138 -4.65 22.08 -4.22
N LEU A 139 -3.93 23.14 -4.60
CA LEU A 139 -3.71 23.44 -6.03
C LEU A 139 -2.77 22.41 -6.67
N ALA A 140 -1.75 21.94 -5.94
CA ALA A 140 -0.90 20.86 -6.44
C ALA A 140 -1.71 19.59 -6.69
N TYR A 141 -2.66 19.25 -5.81
CA TYR A 141 -3.60 18.16 -6.04
C TYR A 141 -4.49 18.39 -7.28
N MET A 142 -5.13 19.55 -7.36
CA MET A 142 -6.05 19.90 -8.45
C MET A 142 -5.38 19.96 -9.84
N PHE A 143 -4.11 20.32 -9.91
CA PHE A 143 -3.34 20.41 -11.16
C PHE A 143 -2.47 19.17 -11.44
N ASN A 144 -2.50 18.15 -10.59
CA ASN A 144 -1.78 16.90 -10.84
C ASN A 144 -2.43 16.14 -12.00
N LEU A 145 -1.65 15.72 -12.99
CA LEU A 145 -2.16 15.08 -14.21
C LEU A 145 -2.83 13.74 -13.89
N GLU A 146 -2.24 12.93 -13.03
CA GLU A 146 -2.76 11.62 -12.63
C GLU A 146 -4.14 11.75 -11.98
N TYR A 147 -4.28 12.65 -11.00
CA TYR A 147 -5.58 12.88 -10.33
C TYR A 147 -6.65 13.44 -11.27
N ASN A 148 -6.23 14.22 -12.28
CA ASN A 148 -7.15 14.68 -13.32
C ASN A 148 -7.61 13.53 -14.24
N VAL A 149 -6.71 12.63 -14.62
CA VAL A 149 -7.06 11.43 -15.39
C VAL A 149 -8.01 10.54 -14.58
N ASN A 150 -7.71 10.29 -13.31
CA ASN A 150 -8.57 9.50 -12.42
C ASN A 150 -9.96 10.12 -12.25
N MET A 151 -10.05 11.43 -12.11
CA MET A 151 -11.33 12.16 -12.08
C MET A 151 -12.12 11.99 -13.39
N LEU A 152 -11.47 12.12 -14.55
CA LEU A 152 -12.14 11.94 -15.85
C LEU A 152 -12.60 10.49 -16.05
N THR A 153 -11.85 9.52 -15.57
CA THR A 153 -12.21 8.11 -15.58
C THR A 153 -13.48 7.89 -14.73
N ALA A 154 -13.47 8.33 -13.48
CA ALA A 154 -14.62 8.24 -12.58
C ALA A 154 -15.86 8.93 -13.15
N LEU A 155 -15.70 10.12 -13.74
CA LEU A 155 -16.80 10.82 -14.45
C LEU A 155 -17.33 9.99 -15.64
N SER A 156 -16.43 9.42 -16.45
CA SER A 156 -16.79 8.59 -17.62
C SER A 156 -17.56 7.34 -17.18
N GLU A 157 -17.13 6.67 -16.14
CA GLU A 157 -17.79 5.50 -15.57
C GLU A 157 -19.18 5.83 -15.06
N ARG A 158 -19.30 6.95 -14.33
CA ARG A 158 -20.58 7.45 -13.87
C ARG A 158 -21.56 7.73 -15.01
N LEU A 159 -21.06 8.36 -16.10
CA LEU A 159 -21.89 8.65 -17.29
C LEU A 159 -22.31 7.40 -18.05
N ARG A 160 -21.53 6.33 -17.98
CA ARG A 160 -21.85 5.01 -18.58
C ARG A 160 -22.79 4.18 -17.70
N GLY A 161 -23.15 4.66 -16.51
CA GLY A 161 -23.97 3.91 -15.55
C GLY A 161 -23.23 2.71 -14.94
N ILE A 162 -21.92 2.69 -15.02
CA ILE A 162 -21.09 1.73 -14.28
C ILE A 162 -21.25 2.10 -12.81
N PRO A 163 -21.68 1.15 -11.94
CA PRO A 163 -21.74 1.42 -10.50
C PRO A 163 -20.41 1.96 -10.02
N GLY A 164 -20.43 3.09 -9.33
CA GLY A 164 -19.27 3.89 -9.01
C GLY A 164 -18.17 3.09 -8.36
N GLY A 165 -17.00 3.36 -8.84
CA GLY A 165 -15.79 2.89 -8.24
C GLY A 165 -15.22 1.65 -8.89
N SER A 166 -13.99 1.79 -9.33
CA SER A 166 -13.03 0.71 -9.19
C SER A 166 -13.15 0.15 -7.76
N ALA A 167 -12.81 -1.09 -7.54
CA ALA A 167 -12.75 -1.70 -6.21
C ALA A 167 -12.05 -0.79 -5.16
N GLU A 168 -11.18 0.12 -5.60
CA GLU A 168 -10.52 1.17 -4.80
C GLU A 168 -11.47 2.22 -4.22
N GLU A 169 -12.64 2.49 -4.83
CA GLU A 169 -13.59 3.48 -4.30
C GLU A 169 -14.55 2.92 -3.25
N THR A 170 -14.79 1.62 -3.22
CA THR A 170 -15.79 1.03 -2.31
C THR A 170 -15.21 0.58 -0.97
N GLY A 171 -13.89 0.51 -0.83
CA GLY A 171 -13.24 -0.07 0.35
C GLY A 171 -13.44 -1.59 0.47
N ASP A 172 -14.30 -2.15 -0.37
CA ASP A 172 -14.59 -3.56 -0.43
C ASP A 172 -13.77 -4.20 -1.56
N TRP A 173 -12.46 -4.23 -1.40
CA TRP A 173 -11.62 -5.09 -2.24
C TRP A 173 -11.89 -6.54 -1.87
N VAL A 174 -13.02 -7.03 -2.33
CA VAL A 174 -13.30 -8.44 -2.34
C VAL A 174 -12.58 -9.02 -3.54
N TYR A 175 -11.43 -9.63 -3.30
CA TYR A 175 -10.82 -10.51 -4.28
C TYR A 175 -11.70 -11.76 -4.36
N PRO A 176 -12.54 -11.92 -5.39
CA PRO A 176 -13.31 -13.14 -5.52
C PRO A 176 -12.33 -14.29 -5.69
N LYS A 177 -12.54 -15.36 -4.94
CA LYS A 177 -11.71 -16.58 -5.02
C LYS A 177 -11.57 -17.07 -6.46
N ASP A 178 -12.67 -17.01 -7.21
CA ASP A 178 -12.71 -17.35 -8.62
C ASP A 178 -12.76 -16.06 -9.44
N TYR A 179 -11.67 -15.73 -10.12
CA TYR A 179 -11.69 -14.66 -11.11
C TYR A 179 -12.47 -15.15 -12.32
N THR A 180 -13.60 -14.49 -12.60
CA THR A 180 -14.35 -14.72 -13.82
C THR A 180 -13.99 -13.64 -14.84
N GLY A 181 -13.37 -14.02 -15.93
CA GLY A 181 -13.05 -13.10 -17.03
C GLY A 181 -14.30 -12.52 -17.68
N PRO A 182 -14.16 -11.49 -18.53
CA PRO A 182 -15.28 -10.87 -19.26
C PRO A 182 -16.07 -11.82 -20.14
N ASP A 183 -15.48 -12.93 -20.55
CA ASP A 183 -16.07 -14.01 -21.33
C ASP A 183 -16.79 -15.07 -20.49
N GLY A 184 -16.85 -14.91 -19.18
CA GLY A 184 -17.42 -15.86 -18.24
C GLY A 184 -16.52 -17.05 -17.89
N THR A 185 -15.26 -17.04 -18.32
CA THR A 185 -14.29 -18.10 -18.00
C THR A 185 -13.82 -17.91 -16.57
N VAL A 186 -13.87 -18.99 -15.78
CA VAL A 186 -13.33 -19.03 -14.42
C VAL A 186 -11.83 -19.37 -14.50
N TYR A 187 -11.01 -18.49 -13.92
CA TYR A 187 -9.55 -18.66 -13.86
C TYR A 187 -9.14 -19.09 -12.45
N PRO A 188 -8.72 -20.34 -12.25
CA PRO A 188 -8.15 -20.78 -10.98
C PRO A 188 -6.83 -20.08 -10.70
N LEU A 189 -6.36 -20.13 -9.46
CA LEU A 189 -5.14 -19.46 -8.99
C LEU A 189 -3.93 -19.75 -9.88
N HIS A 190 -3.69 -21.00 -10.24
CA HIS A 190 -2.57 -21.39 -11.10
C HIS A 190 -2.61 -20.70 -12.47
N THR A 191 -3.79 -20.53 -13.06
CA THR A 191 -3.94 -19.81 -14.33
C THR A 191 -3.71 -18.32 -14.15
N ARG A 192 -4.18 -17.74 -13.03
CA ARG A 192 -3.92 -16.33 -12.69
C ARG A 192 -2.43 -16.08 -12.51
N LEU A 193 -1.73 -16.95 -11.80
CA LEU A 193 -0.28 -16.86 -11.63
C LEU A 193 0.47 -17.10 -12.94
N ALA A 194 0.01 -17.97 -13.82
CA ALA A 194 0.60 -18.13 -15.15
C ALA A 194 0.47 -16.87 -16.01
N THR A 195 -0.60 -16.07 -15.80
CA THR A 195 -0.78 -14.76 -16.46
C THR A 195 -0.16 -13.60 -15.69
N TYR A 196 0.15 -13.77 -14.41
CA TYR A 196 0.82 -12.80 -13.55
C TYR A 196 2.35 -12.70 -13.74
N PRO A 197 3.06 -13.70 -14.35
CA PRO A 197 4.49 -13.61 -14.61
C PRO A 197 4.91 -12.37 -15.39
N GLU A 198 4.04 -11.82 -16.24
CA GLU A 198 4.33 -10.57 -16.95
C GLU A 198 4.55 -9.39 -15.98
N ALA A 199 3.88 -9.37 -14.86
CA ALA A 199 4.05 -8.35 -13.83
C ALA A 199 5.20 -8.66 -12.85
N LEU A 200 5.47 -9.95 -12.58
CA LEU A 200 6.51 -10.41 -11.66
C LEU A 200 7.87 -10.62 -12.30
N LEU A 201 7.92 -11.20 -13.48
CA LEU A 201 9.17 -11.50 -14.17
C LEU A 201 10.10 -10.29 -14.32
N PRO A 202 9.63 -9.06 -14.60
CA PRO A 202 10.50 -7.88 -14.60
C PRO A 202 11.15 -7.60 -13.24
N ARG A 203 10.51 -7.99 -12.14
CA ARG A 203 11.02 -7.82 -10.78
C ARG A 203 11.96 -8.93 -10.34
N CYS A 204 11.74 -10.14 -10.87
CA CYS A 204 12.58 -11.31 -10.58
C CYS A 204 13.84 -11.34 -11.45
N ARG A 205 13.75 -10.91 -12.72
CA ARG A 205 14.91 -10.87 -13.62
C ARG A 205 15.94 -9.85 -13.15
N GLY A 206 17.17 -10.31 -12.90
CA GLY A 206 18.24 -9.45 -12.42
C GLY A 206 17.98 -8.93 -11.01
N TRP A 207 17.25 -9.70 -10.22
CA TRP A 207 17.01 -9.40 -8.83
C TRP A 207 18.35 -9.25 -8.08
N THR A 208 18.51 -8.12 -7.43
CA THR A 208 19.65 -7.77 -6.58
C THR A 208 19.17 -6.86 -5.48
N LEU A 209 19.78 -6.94 -4.32
CA LEU A 209 19.43 -6.07 -3.19
C LEU A 209 19.70 -4.60 -3.50
N ASN A 210 18.76 -3.74 -3.19
CA ASN A 210 18.91 -2.29 -3.32
C ASN A 210 19.63 -1.73 -2.10
N ALA A 211 20.96 -1.70 -2.14
CA ALA A 211 21.80 -1.28 -1.03
C ALA A 211 21.49 0.15 -0.56
N GLU A 212 21.12 1.06 -1.46
CA GLU A 212 20.76 2.44 -1.11
C GLU A 212 19.47 2.47 -0.25
N GLN A 213 18.43 1.79 -0.70
CA GLN A 213 17.16 1.78 0.03
C GLN A 213 17.25 0.99 1.33
N LEU A 214 18.06 -0.06 1.39
CA LEU A 214 18.33 -0.78 2.61
C LEU A 214 19.10 0.08 3.64
N ALA A 215 20.06 0.89 3.20
CA ALA A 215 20.72 1.85 4.09
C ALA A 215 19.75 2.91 4.64
N ARG A 216 18.80 3.39 3.82
CA ARG A 216 17.74 4.30 4.28
C ARG A 216 16.78 3.63 5.27
N PHE A 217 16.46 2.36 5.05
CA PHE A 217 15.70 1.56 6.00
C PHE A 217 16.41 1.46 7.36
N CYS A 218 17.71 1.16 7.39
CA CYS A 218 18.49 1.12 8.62
C CYS A 218 18.49 2.47 9.36
N GLN A 219 18.63 3.59 8.63
CA GLN A 219 18.54 4.94 9.21
C GLN A 219 17.14 5.22 9.81
N MET A 220 16.08 4.79 9.14
CA MET A 220 14.73 4.90 9.65
C MET A 220 14.52 4.05 10.92
N ALA A 221 15.04 2.81 10.94
CA ALA A 221 14.99 1.92 12.10
C ALA A 221 15.75 2.52 13.29
N GLU A 222 16.94 3.08 13.05
CA GLU A 222 17.71 3.81 14.08
C GLU A 222 16.92 5.01 14.63
N THR A 223 16.28 5.78 13.76
CA THR A 223 15.42 6.92 14.14
C THR A 223 14.25 6.46 15.02
N CYS A 224 13.60 5.35 14.67
CA CYS A 224 12.54 4.76 15.50
C CYS A 224 13.08 4.40 16.89
N ARG A 225 14.21 3.72 16.97
CA ARG A 225 14.88 3.36 18.24
C ARG A 225 15.19 4.59 19.09
N GLU A 226 15.79 5.63 18.50
CA GLU A 226 16.16 6.86 19.21
C GLU A 226 14.94 7.61 19.75
N LYS A 227 13.83 7.56 19.05
CA LYS A 227 12.54 8.17 19.45
C LYS A 227 11.72 7.29 20.40
N GLY A 228 12.16 6.05 20.66
CA GLY A 228 11.44 5.08 21.49
C GLY A 228 10.20 4.51 20.82
N VAL A 229 10.15 4.53 19.48
CA VAL A 229 9.06 3.95 18.67
C VAL A 229 9.36 2.47 18.45
N LYS A 230 8.43 1.60 18.86
CA LYS A 230 8.53 0.15 18.61
C LYS A 230 8.35 -0.12 17.12
N LEU A 231 9.35 -0.70 16.48
CA LEU A 231 9.29 -1.13 15.09
C LEU A 231 9.14 -2.65 15.02
N THR A 232 8.16 -3.12 14.26
CA THR A 232 8.02 -4.53 13.90
C THR A 232 8.04 -4.66 12.39
N VAL A 233 9.05 -5.34 11.87
CA VAL A 233 9.20 -5.64 10.44
C VAL A 233 8.47 -6.94 10.16
N VAL A 234 7.63 -6.94 9.13
CA VAL A 234 6.80 -8.08 8.76
C VAL A 234 7.08 -8.44 7.30
N LEU A 235 7.41 -9.70 7.04
CA LEU A 235 7.47 -10.26 5.71
C LEU A 235 6.14 -10.99 5.46
N PRO A 236 5.21 -10.43 4.65
CA PRO A 236 3.87 -10.99 4.48
C PRO A 236 3.87 -12.33 3.75
N PRO A 237 2.90 -13.22 4.04
CA PRO A 237 2.83 -14.53 3.39
C PRO A 237 2.70 -14.43 1.87
N MET A 238 3.26 -15.40 1.18
CA MET A 238 3.07 -15.64 -0.25
C MET A 238 2.65 -17.09 -0.49
N ALA A 239 1.92 -17.35 -1.58
CA ALA A 239 1.54 -18.70 -1.97
C ALA A 239 2.75 -19.53 -2.39
N ASP A 240 2.67 -20.85 -2.25
CA ASP A 240 3.75 -21.77 -2.62
C ASP A 240 4.16 -21.66 -4.09
N ILE A 241 3.19 -21.39 -4.96
CA ILE A 241 3.46 -21.23 -6.40
C ILE A 241 4.33 -19.98 -6.69
N VAL A 242 4.31 -18.94 -5.86
CA VAL A 242 5.21 -17.79 -6.02
C VAL A 242 6.65 -18.19 -5.69
N LEU A 243 6.83 -18.99 -4.64
CA LEU A 243 8.15 -19.51 -4.29
C LEU A 243 8.68 -20.39 -5.43
N THR A 244 7.90 -21.37 -5.90
CA THR A 244 8.36 -22.38 -6.86
C THR A 244 8.52 -21.83 -8.29
N ASP A 245 7.60 -20.97 -8.74
CA ASP A 245 7.52 -20.55 -10.14
C ASP A 245 8.09 -19.14 -10.39
N ALA A 246 8.19 -18.30 -9.34
CA ALA A 246 8.72 -16.96 -9.48
C ALA A 246 10.05 -16.73 -8.75
N CYS A 247 10.26 -17.27 -7.54
CA CYS A 247 11.49 -17.03 -6.80
C CYS A 247 12.62 -18.02 -7.16
N MET A 248 12.37 -19.32 -7.03
CA MET A 248 13.38 -20.36 -7.27
C MET A 248 14.02 -20.33 -8.67
N PRO A 249 13.29 -20.09 -9.78
CA PRO A 249 13.89 -20.02 -11.10
C PRO A 249 14.92 -18.90 -11.29
N PHE A 250 14.92 -17.91 -10.41
CA PHE A 250 15.85 -16.77 -10.42
C PHE A 250 16.82 -16.78 -9.25
N GLY A 251 16.84 -17.82 -8.41
CA GLY A 251 17.71 -17.94 -7.24
C GLY A 251 17.40 -16.94 -6.13
N ILE A 252 16.19 -16.39 -6.11
CA ILE A 252 15.78 -15.39 -5.11
C ILE A 252 15.65 -16.03 -3.73
N ASP A 253 15.13 -17.26 -3.68
CA ASP A 253 15.02 -18.05 -2.45
C ASP A 253 16.38 -18.27 -1.77
N GLU A 254 17.42 -18.64 -2.57
CA GLU A 254 18.78 -18.80 -2.07
C GLU A 254 19.37 -17.46 -1.61
N ALA A 255 19.21 -16.38 -2.38
CA ALA A 255 19.69 -15.06 -2.03
C ALA A 255 18.99 -14.51 -0.77
N MET A 256 17.69 -14.69 -0.65
CA MET A 256 16.95 -14.32 0.58
C MET A 256 17.48 -15.10 1.79
N ALA A 257 17.64 -16.41 1.68
CA ALA A 257 18.07 -17.26 2.78
C ALA A 257 19.54 -17.05 3.19
N THR A 258 20.43 -16.74 2.25
CA THR A 258 21.88 -16.66 2.51
C THR A 258 22.41 -15.24 2.67
N GLU A 259 21.72 -14.24 2.13
CA GLU A 259 22.19 -12.85 2.14
C GLU A 259 21.25 -11.95 2.95
N PHE A 260 19.96 -11.83 2.53
CA PHE A 260 19.07 -10.81 3.08
C PHE A 260 18.56 -11.14 4.50
N LEU A 261 18.01 -12.33 4.73
CA LEU A 261 17.42 -12.68 6.03
C LEU A 261 18.45 -12.69 7.16
N PRO A 262 19.69 -13.24 6.98
CA PRO A 262 20.74 -13.10 7.99
C PRO A 262 21.10 -11.65 8.27
N GLN A 263 21.21 -10.81 7.24
CA GLN A 263 21.50 -9.39 7.40
C GLN A 263 20.36 -8.64 8.10
N LEU A 264 19.10 -8.98 7.78
CA LEU A 264 17.94 -8.41 8.46
C LEU A 264 17.92 -8.76 9.95
N ALA A 265 18.31 -9.98 10.30
CA ALA A 265 18.43 -10.42 11.71
C ALA A 265 19.54 -9.64 12.45
N GLU A 266 20.69 -9.40 11.82
CA GLU A 266 21.77 -8.56 12.39
C GLU A 266 21.27 -7.13 12.64
N TRP A 267 20.56 -6.52 11.67
CA TRP A 267 19.98 -5.19 11.85
C TRP A 267 18.89 -5.15 12.92
N ALA A 268 18.10 -6.22 13.04
CA ALA A 268 17.10 -6.33 14.10
C ALA A 268 17.73 -6.27 15.49
N GLU A 269 18.86 -6.95 15.69
CA GLU A 269 19.65 -6.86 16.95
C GLU A 269 20.27 -5.48 17.14
N GLU A 270 20.88 -4.90 16.08
CA GLU A 270 21.58 -3.63 16.13
C GLU A 270 20.63 -2.45 16.41
N TYR A 271 19.50 -2.41 15.70
CA TYR A 271 18.53 -1.31 15.79
C TYR A 271 17.36 -1.59 16.74
N GLY A 272 17.26 -2.81 17.29
CA GLY A 272 16.28 -3.15 18.32
C GLY A 272 14.84 -3.26 17.80
N PHE A 273 14.62 -3.81 16.61
CA PHE A 273 13.31 -4.10 16.09
C PHE A 273 13.00 -5.61 16.06
N ALA A 274 11.70 -5.96 16.02
CA ALA A 274 11.27 -7.33 15.84
C ALA A 274 11.10 -7.68 14.36
N VAL A 275 11.32 -8.95 13.97
CA VAL A 275 11.06 -9.49 12.64
C VAL A 275 10.06 -10.62 12.75
N LEU A 276 8.99 -10.56 11.96
CA LEU A 276 8.01 -11.62 11.78
C LEU A 276 8.04 -12.05 10.32
N ASP A 277 8.64 -13.22 10.07
CA ASP A 277 8.88 -13.73 8.71
C ASP A 277 7.82 -14.78 8.34
N TYR A 278 6.71 -14.33 7.76
CA TYR A 278 5.68 -15.21 7.19
C TYR A 278 5.90 -15.50 5.69
N GLU A 279 6.95 -14.92 5.09
CA GLU A 279 7.23 -15.10 3.66
C GLU A 279 8.13 -16.32 3.40
N TRP A 280 9.07 -16.60 4.30
CA TRP A 280 10.13 -17.63 4.13
C TRP A 280 10.19 -18.65 5.25
N ALA A 281 10.55 -18.23 6.48
CA ALA A 281 10.88 -19.15 7.58
C ALA A 281 9.63 -19.68 8.30
N ASP A 282 8.71 -18.80 8.68
CA ASP A 282 7.55 -19.13 9.49
C ASP A 282 6.25 -19.02 8.66
N ARG A 283 6.31 -19.54 7.44
CA ARG A 283 5.17 -19.50 6.51
C ARG A 283 3.96 -20.20 7.12
N PRO A 284 2.80 -19.50 7.18
CA PRO A 284 1.58 -20.14 7.61
C PRO A 284 1.20 -21.30 6.68
N ASP A 285 0.65 -22.38 7.24
CA ASP A 285 0.12 -23.52 6.48
C ASP A 285 -1.23 -23.11 5.82
N PHE A 286 -1.14 -22.26 4.80
CA PHE A 286 -2.28 -21.80 4.03
C PHE A 286 -2.48 -22.66 2.79
N ASP A 287 -3.75 -23.04 2.54
CA ASP A 287 -4.16 -23.65 1.30
C ASP A 287 -4.21 -22.57 0.20
N ASP A 288 -3.28 -22.63 -0.75
CA ASP A 288 -3.16 -21.66 -1.85
C ASP A 288 -4.49 -21.45 -2.58
N ASP A 289 -5.25 -22.52 -2.80
CA ASP A 289 -6.51 -22.47 -3.53
C ASP A 289 -7.65 -21.84 -2.72
N LYS A 290 -7.52 -21.76 -1.39
CA LYS A 290 -8.56 -21.22 -0.51
C LYS A 290 -8.24 -19.86 0.04
N GLN A 291 -6.97 -19.66 0.46
CA GLN A 291 -6.58 -18.47 1.19
C GLN A 291 -5.95 -17.39 0.33
N PHE A 292 -5.44 -17.71 -0.86
CA PHE A 292 -4.88 -16.69 -1.76
C PHE A 292 -5.81 -16.31 -2.89
N PHE A 293 -5.76 -15.04 -3.28
CA PHE A 293 -6.43 -14.53 -4.47
C PHE A 293 -5.56 -14.71 -5.72
N ASP A 294 -4.28 -14.34 -5.68
CA ASP A 294 -3.36 -14.31 -6.82
C ASP A 294 -1.93 -14.76 -6.50
N GLY A 295 -1.72 -15.37 -5.37
CA GLY A 295 -0.44 -15.83 -4.89
C GLY A 295 0.33 -14.84 -4.04
N PHE A 296 0.13 -13.53 -4.21
CA PHE A 296 0.66 -12.49 -3.32
C PHE A 296 -0.36 -11.97 -2.33
N HIS A 297 -1.60 -11.79 -2.80
CA HIS A 297 -2.66 -11.24 -1.98
C HIS A 297 -3.47 -12.38 -1.38
N LEU A 298 -3.59 -12.37 -0.06
CA LEU A 298 -4.55 -13.21 0.63
C LEU A 298 -5.98 -12.78 0.28
N ASP A 299 -6.87 -13.76 0.07
CA ASP A 299 -8.30 -13.48 -0.12
C ASP A 299 -8.85 -12.78 1.12
N THR A 300 -9.48 -11.63 0.94
CA THR A 300 -9.98 -10.78 2.04
C THR A 300 -11.05 -11.44 2.91
N ARG A 301 -11.65 -12.55 2.46
CA ARG A 301 -12.68 -13.29 3.19
C ARG A 301 -12.15 -14.53 3.92
N TYR A 302 -11.08 -15.15 3.37
CA TYR A 302 -10.66 -16.48 3.82
C TYR A 302 -9.21 -16.55 4.31
N GLY A 303 -8.29 -15.81 3.74
CA GLY A 303 -6.87 -15.84 4.10
C GLY A 303 -6.46 -14.66 4.95
N LEU A 304 -6.82 -13.45 4.51
CA LEU A 304 -6.40 -12.23 5.17
C LEU A 304 -6.85 -12.13 6.63
N PRO A 305 -8.11 -12.46 6.99
CA PRO A 305 -8.53 -12.43 8.39
C PRO A 305 -7.74 -13.39 9.29
N LEU A 306 -7.41 -14.58 8.79
CA LEU A 306 -6.61 -15.56 9.55
C LEU A 306 -5.20 -15.03 9.82
N TRP A 307 -4.59 -14.39 8.82
CA TRP A 307 -3.27 -13.82 8.99
C TRP A 307 -3.27 -12.57 9.88
N VAL A 308 -4.29 -11.72 9.79
CA VAL A 308 -4.44 -10.55 10.68
C VAL A 308 -4.53 -11.00 12.13
N ASP A 309 -5.32 -12.04 12.43
CA ASP A 309 -5.42 -12.60 13.78
C ASP A 309 -4.07 -13.11 14.29
N GLN A 310 -3.33 -13.85 13.46
CA GLN A 310 -2.00 -14.34 13.80
C GLN A 310 -1.02 -13.18 13.99
N LEU A 311 -0.90 -12.29 13.02
CA LEU A 311 0.03 -11.16 13.05
C LEU A 311 -0.13 -10.31 14.31
N PHE A 312 -1.36 -9.90 14.62
CA PHE A 312 -1.60 -9.03 15.76
C PHE A 312 -1.60 -9.76 17.11
N SER A 313 -1.73 -11.09 17.10
CA SER A 313 -1.42 -11.92 18.26
C SER A 313 0.08 -12.04 18.52
N ASP A 314 0.89 -12.14 17.46
CA ASP A 314 2.35 -12.26 17.54
C ASP A 314 3.02 -10.92 17.91
N ILE A 315 2.41 -9.80 17.54
CA ILE A 315 2.88 -8.44 17.92
C ILE A 315 2.63 -8.16 19.42
N GLY A 316 1.60 -8.71 20.01
CA GLY A 316 1.26 -8.65 21.46
C GLY A 316 0.66 -7.34 21.89
#